data_5ca8a99c5f1900a41ac9dc59d5b0b76b
#
_entry.id   5ca8a99c5f1900a41ac9dc59d5b0b76b
#
_cell.length_a   1.000
_cell.length_b   1.000
_cell.length_c   1.000
_cell.angle_alpha   90.00
_cell.angle_beta   90.00
_cell.angle_gamma   90.00
#
_symmetry.space_group_name_H-M   'P 1'
#
loop_
_entity.id
_entity.type
_entity.pdbx_description
1 polymer ?
#
loop_
_entity_poly.entity_id
_entity_poly.type
_entity_poly.pdbx_seq_one_letter_code
_entity_poly.pdbx_strand_id
1 'polypeptide(L)'
;MIVSYKTGAEFLQDNQTYLQKNPYLSTFFTLDAPLLQEAGKINYALRCEQGETRLLALKVEPYNLLLLGEEACVPELLRFLFDSGYEVKNYLCASELGYVLMQEMQSYGRCYEEALAMDFMEARRVTEPSAPEVE
;
A
#
# COMPACT_ATOMS: atom_id res chain seq x y z
N MET A 1 6.66 -7.62 12.50
CA MET A 1 5.45 -7.47 13.32
C MET A 1 4.47 -6.56 12.59
N ILE A 2 3.23 -6.99 12.53
CA ILE A 2 2.18 -6.22 11.86
C ILE A 2 1.17 -5.75 12.90
N VAL A 3 0.90 -4.46 12.90
CA VAL A 3 -0.14 -3.87 13.76
C VAL A 3 -1.29 -3.43 12.86
N SER A 4 -2.50 -3.84 13.19
CA SER A 4 -3.70 -3.48 12.44
C SER A 4 -4.51 -2.49 13.26
N TYR A 5 -5.02 -1.45 12.61
CA TYR A 5 -5.77 -0.40 13.28
C TYR A 5 -7.25 -0.49 12.93
N LYS A 6 -8.09 -0.21 13.89
CA LYS A 6 -9.55 -0.24 13.69
C LYS A 6 -10.09 1.12 13.26
N THR A 7 -9.43 2.20 13.65
CA THR A 7 -9.90 3.54 13.32
C THR A 7 -8.80 4.33 12.65
N GLY A 8 -9.21 5.21 11.75
CA GLY A 8 -8.26 6.09 11.08
C GLY A 8 -7.59 7.06 12.03
N ALA A 9 -8.31 7.50 13.06
CA ALA A 9 -7.75 8.41 14.05
C ALA A 9 -6.60 7.77 14.80
N GLU A 10 -6.76 6.52 15.21
CA GLU A 10 -5.67 5.79 15.88
C GLU A 10 -4.47 5.61 14.98
N PHE A 11 -4.72 5.28 13.72
CA PHE A 11 -3.66 5.09 12.75
C PHE A 11 -2.86 6.38 12.58
N LEU A 12 -3.53 7.49 12.37
CA LEU A 12 -2.87 8.78 12.15
C LEU A 12 -2.11 9.23 13.39
N GLN A 13 -2.71 9.07 14.55
CA GLN A 13 -2.08 9.52 15.79
C GLN A 13 -0.84 8.71 16.11
N ASP A 14 -0.93 7.40 15.95
CA ASP A 14 0.17 6.52 16.30
C ASP A 14 1.35 6.66 15.35
N ASN A 15 1.11 7.13 14.13
CA ASN A 15 2.13 7.25 13.12
C ASN A 15 2.42 8.70 12.71
N GLN A 16 1.98 9.64 13.53
CA GLN A 16 2.07 11.06 13.19
C GLN A 16 3.49 11.52 12.89
N THR A 17 4.44 11.15 13.74
CA THR A 17 5.82 11.57 13.55
C THR A 17 6.39 11.03 12.25
N TYR A 18 6.07 9.78 11.96
CA TYR A 18 6.56 9.15 10.74
C TYR A 18 5.95 9.78 9.49
N LEU A 19 4.65 10.07 9.54
CA LEU A 19 3.94 10.70 8.43
C LEU A 19 4.47 12.09 8.15
N GLN A 20 4.86 12.83 9.17
CA GLN A 20 5.38 14.19 9.00
C GLN A 20 6.67 14.25 8.20
N LYS A 21 7.39 13.15 8.12
CA LYS A 21 8.63 13.09 7.34
C LYS A 21 8.37 13.06 5.84
N ASN A 22 7.13 12.80 5.44
CA ASN A 22 6.76 12.73 4.04
C ASN A 22 5.48 13.52 3.80
N PRO A 23 5.56 14.85 3.79
CA PRO A 23 4.34 15.67 3.74
C PRO A 23 3.49 15.45 2.50
N TYR A 24 4.11 15.13 1.37
CA TYR A 24 3.32 14.91 0.15
C TYR A 24 2.43 13.67 0.29
N LEU A 25 3.04 12.53 0.61
CA LEU A 25 2.28 11.29 0.74
C LEU A 25 1.35 11.33 1.93
N SER A 26 1.75 11.99 3.03
CA SER A 26 0.92 12.04 4.22
C SER A 26 -0.40 12.74 3.98
N THR A 27 -0.46 13.62 2.97
CA THR A 27 -1.71 14.27 2.61
C THR A 27 -2.75 13.23 2.21
N PHE A 28 -2.36 12.25 1.40
CA PHE A 28 -3.28 11.19 0.98
C PHE A 28 -3.71 10.33 2.17
N PHE A 29 -2.78 10.02 3.06
CA PHE A 29 -3.11 9.26 4.27
C PHE A 29 -4.13 10.02 5.13
N THR A 30 -3.92 11.32 5.28
CA THR A 30 -4.81 12.15 6.08
C THR A 30 -6.21 12.23 5.49
N LEU A 31 -6.29 12.29 4.16
CA LEU A 31 -7.58 12.36 3.49
C LEU A 31 -8.35 11.04 3.56
N ASP A 32 -7.64 9.93 3.43
CA ASP A 32 -8.29 8.62 3.37
C ASP A 32 -8.60 8.00 4.73
N ALA A 33 -7.76 8.24 5.73
CA ALA A 33 -7.89 7.57 7.02
C ALA A 33 -9.28 7.71 7.67
N PRO A 34 -9.94 8.88 7.59
CA PRO A 34 -11.27 8.99 8.19
C PRO A 34 -12.31 8.03 7.59
N LEU A 35 -12.06 7.51 6.40
CA LEU A 35 -12.99 6.59 5.74
C LEU A 35 -12.75 5.14 6.12
N LEU A 36 -11.74 4.86 6.95
CA LEU A 36 -11.38 3.50 7.30
C LEU A 36 -12.54 2.71 7.90
N GLN A 37 -13.39 3.36 8.66
CA GLN A 37 -14.47 2.71 9.36
C GLN A 37 -15.77 2.63 8.57
N GLU A 38 -15.72 3.00 7.29
CA GLU A 38 -16.93 2.99 6.46
C GLU A 38 -17.43 1.56 6.29
N ALA A 39 -18.71 1.35 6.57
CA ALA A 39 -19.29 0.02 6.52
C ALA A 39 -19.41 -0.49 5.10
N GLY A 40 -19.33 -1.81 4.95
CA GLY A 40 -19.53 -2.44 3.65
C GLY A 40 -18.33 -2.39 2.73
N LYS A 41 -17.19 -1.93 3.23
CA LYS A 41 -15.97 -1.81 2.44
C LYS A 41 -14.88 -2.70 3.02
N ILE A 42 -13.95 -3.11 2.17
CA ILE A 42 -12.80 -3.88 2.61
C ILE A 42 -11.65 -2.90 2.78
N ASN A 43 -11.60 -2.28 3.94
CA ASN A 43 -10.60 -1.28 4.28
C ASN A 43 -9.67 -1.79 5.35
N TYR A 44 -8.42 -1.35 5.32
CA TYR A 44 -7.48 -1.72 6.37
C TYR A 44 -6.39 -0.67 6.52
N ALA A 45 -5.83 -0.60 7.73
CA ALA A 45 -4.70 0.28 8.03
C ALA A 45 -3.71 -0.55 8.85
N LEU A 46 -2.47 -0.61 8.38
CA LEU A 46 -1.46 -1.50 8.93
C LEU A 46 -0.15 -0.76 9.15
N ARG A 47 0.60 -1.19 10.16
CA ARG A 47 1.98 -0.80 10.34
C ARG A 47 2.82 -2.06 10.45
N CYS A 48 3.79 -2.20 9.55
CA CYS A 48 4.73 -3.30 9.59
C CYS A 48 6.04 -2.78 10.14
N GLU A 49 6.64 -3.48 11.09
CA GLU A 49 7.90 -3.09 11.69
C GLU A 49 8.88 -4.24 11.73
N GLN A 50 10.14 -3.95 11.38
CA GLN A 50 11.23 -4.90 11.54
C GLN A 50 12.42 -4.11 12.08
N GLY A 51 12.75 -4.31 13.37
CA GLY A 51 13.77 -3.51 14.01
C GLY A 51 13.38 -2.04 14.00
N GLU A 52 14.20 -1.22 13.36
CA GLU A 52 13.91 0.20 13.28
C GLU A 52 13.23 0.59 11.97
N THR A 53 13.02 -0.37 11.06
CA THR A 53 12.36 -0.05 9.80
C THR A 53 10.85 -0.18 9.94
N ARG A 54 10.13 0.62 9.18
CA ARG A 54 8.68 0.69 9.27
C ARG A 54 8.08 0.87 7.88
N LEU A 55 6.92 0.26 7.68
CA LEU A 55 6.15 0.45 6.44
C LEU A 55 4.68 0.56 6.80
N LEU A 56 4.07 1.67 6.40
CA LEU A 56 2.66 1.92 6.64
C LEU A 56 1.86 1.59 5.40
N ALA A 57 0.67 1.02 5.59
CA ALA A 57 -0.24 0.68 4.50
C ALA A 57 -1.65 1.10 4.88
N LEU A 58 -2.31 1.83 3.99
CA LEU A 58 -3.69 2.26 4.21
C LEU A 58 -4.49 2.04 2.95
N LYS A 59 -5.52 1.21 3.05
CA LYS A 59 -6.42 0.94 1.93
C LYS A 59 -7.83 1.32 2.32
N VAL A 60 -8.41 2.23 1.54
CA VAL A 60 -9.80 2.66 1.72
C VAL A 60 -10.44 2.64 0.34
N GLU A 61 -11.44 1.80 0.13
CA GLU A 61 -12.13 1.73 -1.15
C GLU A 61 -12.88 3.02 -1.43
N PRO A 62 -12.87 3.50 -2.67
CA PRO A 62 -12.33 2.90 -3.90
C PRO A 62 -10.92 3.37 -4.25
N TYR A 63 -10.20 3.94 -3.31
CA TYR A 63 -8.93 4.59 -3.58
C TYR A 63 -7.77 3.60 -3.59
N ASN A 64 -6.60 4.07 -4.03
CA ASN A 64 -5.42 3.24 -4.10
C ASN A 64 -4.93 2.82 -2.73
N LEU A 65 -4.27 1.68 -2.66
CA LEU A 65 -3.51 1.33 -1.47
C LEU A 65 -2.35 2.31 -1.33
N LEU A 66 -2.29 3.00 -0.21
CA LEU A 66 -1.23 3.95 0.06
C LEU A 66 -0.14 3.28 0.88
N LEU A 67 1.11 3.48 0.49
CA LEU A 67 2.24 2.87 1.17
C LEU A 67 3.29 3.92 1.45
N LEU A 68 3.84 3.89 2.66
CA LEU A 68 4.88 4.82 3.05
C LEU A 68 5.84 4.11 3.99
N GLY A 69 7.11 4.00 3.58
CA GLY A 69 8.10 3.42 4.46
C GLY A 69 9.23 2.74 3.75
N GLU A 70 9.78 1.72 4.39
CA GLU A 70 11.03 1.14 3.97
C GLU A 70 10.85 -0.25 3.38
N GLU A 71 11.65 -0.55 2.38
CA GLU A 71 11.48 -1.76 1.60
C GLU A 71 11.76 -3.03 2.37
N ALA A 72 12.50 -2.94 3.47
CA ALA A 72 12.80 -4.14 4.27
C ALA A 72 11.54 -4.82 4.79
N CYS A 73 10.45 -4.07 4.95
CA CYS A 73 9.19 -4.61 5.46
C CYS A 73 8.29 -5.18 4.36
N VAL A 74 8.65 -5.00 3.10
CA VAL A 74 7.79 -5.42 1.99
C VAL A 74 7.44 -6.92 2.01
N PRO A 75 8.42 -7.82 2.19
CA PRO A 75 8.06 -9.25 2.17
C PRO A 75 7.05 -9.63 3.25
N GLU A 76 7.22 -9.10 4.45
CA GLU A 76 6.32 -9.44 5.56
C GLU A 76 4.93 -8.85 5.31
N LEU A 77 4.86 -7.61 4.83
CA LEU A 77 3.59 -6.98 4.57
C LEU A 77 2.82 -7.73 3.49
N LEU A 78 3.48 -8.08 2.39
CA LEU A 78 2.80 -8.78 1.30
C LEU A 78 2.32 -10.15 1.73
N ARG A 79 3.12 -10.86 2.52
CA ARG A 79 2.69 -12.16 3.04
C ARG A 79 1.43 -12.01 3.87
N PHE A 80 1.40 -11.00 4.74
CA PHE A 80 0.24 -10.76 5.57
C PHE A 80 -1.00 -10.47 4.72
N LEU A 81 -0.85 -9.59 3.73
CA LEU A 81 -1.98 -9.21 2.89
C LEU A 81 -2.55 -10.40 2.12
N PHE A 82 -1.68 -11.17 1.49
CA PHE A 82 -2.16 -12.27 0.66
C PHE A 82 -2.65 -13.46 1.49
N ASP A 83 -2.03 -13.70 2.64
CA ASP A 83 -2.50 -14.76 3.54
C ASP A 83 -3.86 -14.39 4.15
N SER A 84 -4.13 -13.10 4.29
CA SER A 84 -5.42 -12.64 4.81
C SER A 84 -6.49 -12.54 3.74
N GLY A 85 -6.14 -12.82 2.49
CA GLY A 85 -7.11 -12.78 1.40
C GLY A 85 -7.31 -11.41 0.79
N TYR A 86 -6.50 -10.43 1.13
CA TYR A 86 -6.63 -9.11 0.53
C TYR A 86 -6.02 -9.09 -0.86
N GLU A 87 -6.62 -8.32 -1.74
CA GLU A 87 -6.09 -8.09 -3.07
C GLU A 87 -5.49 -6.71 -3.17
N VAL A 88 -4.40 -6.58 -3.90
CA VAL A 88 -3.80 -5.28 -4.16
C VAL A 88 -4.02 -4.99 -5.64
N LYS A 89 -4.94 -4.08 -5.94
CA LYS A 89 -5.25 -3.72 -7.32
C LYS A 89 -4.35 -2.61 -7.80
N ASN A 90 -4.34 -1.50 -7.10
CA ASN A 90 -3.51 -0.34 -7.44
C ASN A 90 -2.86 0.17 -6.18
N TYR A 91 -1.66 0.72 -6.29
CA TYR A 91 -1.02 1.31 -5.12
C TYR A 91 -0.27 2.57 -5.50
N LEU A 92 -0.08 3.43 -4.51
CA LEU A 92 0.61 4.70 -4.65
C LEU A 92 1.67 4.81 -3.57
N CYS A 93 2.90 5.12 -3.96
CA CYS A 93 4.01 5.21 -3.02
C CYS A 93 5.21 5.89 -3.69
N ALA A 94 6.29 6.04 -2.94
CA ALA A 94 7.54 6.52 -3.53
C ALA A 94 8.01 5.52 -4.58
N SER A 95 8.63 6.02 -5.64
CA SER A 95 8.97 5.19 -6.80
C SER A 95 9.89 4.04 -6.46
N GLU A 96 10.90 4.28 -5.63
CA GLU A 96 11.82 3.20 -5.26
C GLU A 96 11.10 2.05 -4.56
N LEU A 97 10.22 2.38 -3.63
CA LEU A 97 9.43 1.38 -2.95
C LEU A 97 8.50 0.67 -3.92
N GLY A 98 7.95 1.43 -4.86
CA GLY A 98 7.03 0.88 -5.85
C GLY A 98 7.65 -0.19 -6.72
N TYR A 99 8.89 0.00 -7.12
CA TYR A 99 9.59 -1.00 -7.95
C TYR A 99 9.91 -2.26 -7.15
N VAL A 100 10.26 -2.10 -5.89
CA VAL A 100 10.49 -3.26 -5.02
C VAL A 100 9.20 -4.06 -4.86
N LEU A 101 8.08 -3.37 -4.67
CA LEU A 101 6.77 -4.02 -4.58
C LEU A 101 6.43 -4.78 -5.85
N MET A 102 6.64 -4.16 -7.01
CA MET A 102 6.38 -4.81 -8.28
C MET A 102 7.14 -6.13 -8.40
N GLN A 103 8.42 -6.09 -8.06
CA GLN A 103 9.28 -7.25 -8.17
C GLN A 103 8.84 -8.35 -7.21
N GLU A 104 8.53 -7.99 -5.97
CA GLU A 104 8.09 -8.99 -4.98
C GLU A 104 6.75 -9.60 -5.36
N MET A 105 5.85 -8.81 -5.92
CA MET A 105 4.53 -9.32 -6.28
C MET A 105 4.54 -10.29 -7.44
N GLN A 106 5.60 -10.26 -8.26
CA GLN A 106 5.73 -11.24 -9.33
C GLN A 106 5.83 -12.66 -8.77
N SER A 107 6.42 -12.84 -7.61
CA SER A 107 6.52 -14.17 -7.01
C SER A 107 5.15 -14.67 -6.53
N TYR A 108 4.17 -13.80 -6.43
CA TYR A 108 2.80 -14.19 -6.12
C TYR A 108 1.94 -14.28 -7.38
N GLY A 109 2.55 -14.18 -8.56
CA GLY A 109 1.81 -14.24 -9.81
C GLY A 109 1.07 -12.98 -10.17
N ARG A 110 1.48 -11.84 -9.59
CA ARG A 110 0.80 -10.57 -9.85
C ARG A 110 1.74 -9.61 -10.54
N CYS A 111 1.27 -9.05 -11.65
CA CYS A 111 2.05 -8.12 -12.47
C CYS A 111 1.43 -6.73 -12.40
N TYR A 112 2.29 -5.71 -12.39
CA TYR A 112 1.85 -4.32 -12.30
C TYR A 112 2.55 -3.50 -13.36
N GLU A 113 1.91 -2.41 -13.76
CA GLU A 113 2.52 -1.44 -14.66
C GLU A 113 2.48 -0.07 -14.01
N GLU A 114 3.42 0.76 -14.39
CA GLU A 114 3.50 2.10 -13.87
C GLU A 114 2.46 2.96 -14.58
N ALA A 115 1.55 3.53 -13.82
CA ALA A 115 0.51 4.40 -14.39
C ALA A 115 0.93 5.86 -14.33
N LEU A 116 1.74 6.23 -13.35
CA LEU A 116 2.25 7.58 -13.20
C LEU A 116 3.58 7.48 -12.46
N ALA A 117 4.63 8.09 -13.00
CA ALA A 117 5.93 8.02 -12.38
C ALA A 117 6.58 9.37 -12.32
N MET A 118 7.01 9.74 -11.15
CA MET A 118 7.82 10.92 -10.87
C MET A 118 8.68 10.53 -9.68
N ASP A 119 8.71 11.33 -8.63
CA ASP A 119 9.32 10.89 -7.38
C ASP A 119 8.43 9.87 -6.68
N PHE A 120 7.16 9.89 -7.03
CA PHE A 120 6.16 8.96 -6.52
C PHE A 120 5.53 8.26 -7.70
N MET A 121 5.01 7.06 -7.49
CA MET A 121 4.40 6.32 -8.58
C MET A 121 3.06 5.74 -8.17
N GLU A 122 2.17 5.66 -9.13
CA GLU A 122 0.96 4.87 -9.03
C GLU A 122 1.18 3.64 -9.88
N ALA A 123 0.96 2.46 -9.30
CA ALA A 123 1.07 1.20 -10.02
C ALA A 123 -0.32 0.59 -10.15
N ARG A 124 -0.61 0.05 -11.31
CA ARG A 124 -1.89 -0.53 -11.62
C ARG A 124 -1.70 -1.99 -11.97
N ARG A 125 -2.50 -2.85 -11.42
CA ARG A 125 -2.39 -4.27 -11.68
C ARG A 125 -2.78 -4.61 -13.11
N VAL A 126 -1.95 -5.41 -13.76
CA VAL A 126 -2.25 -5.93 -15.10
C VAL A 126 -2.96 -7.26 -14.91
N THR A 127 -4.25 -7.27 -15.19
CA THR A 127 -5.03 -8.46 -14.93
C THR A 127 -5.22 -9.32 -16.15
N GLU A 128 -4.92 -8.79 -17.32
CA GLU A 128 -5.21 -9.56 -18.51
C GLU A 128 -3.99 -9.66 -19.34
N PRO A 129 -3.17 -10.58 -19.09
CA PRO A 129 -1.94 -10.69 -19.82
C PRO A 129 -2.16 -11.11 -21.20
N SER A 130 -3.19 -11.45 -21.61
CA SER A 130 -3.26 -11.98 -22.83
C SER A 130 -3.90 -11.22 -23.74
N ALA A 131 -4.07 -10.64 -23.80
CA ALA A 131 -4.64 -10.08 -24.70
C ALA A 131 -4.23 -10.17 -25.98
N PRO A 132 -4.28 -10.48 -26.09
CA PRO A 132 -4.05 -10.54 -26.91
C PRO A 132 -3.81 -10.39 -27.90
N GLU A 133 -3.66 -10.33 -27.74
CA GLU A 133 -3.33 -10.25 -28.31
C GLU A 133 -3.33 -10.30 -29.22
N VAL A 134 -3.67 -10.27 -29.41
CA VAL A 134 -3.59 -10.38 -29.98
C VAL A 134 -3.56 -10.30 -30.92
N GLU A 135 -3.56 -10.37 -31.16
CA GLU A 135 -3.45 -10.26 -31.85
C GLU A 135 -3.46 -10.18 -32.51
#